data_feceff4b1f6e15eec2b50a86d2e92c0d
#
_entry.id   feceff4b1f6e15eec2b50a86d2e92c0d
#
_cell.length_a   1.000
_cell.length_b   1.000
_cell.length_c   1.000
_cell.angle_alpha   90.00
_cell.angle_beta   90.00
_cell.angle_gamma   90.00
#
_symmetry.space_group_name_H-M   'P 1'
#
loop_
_entity.id
_entity.type
_entity.pdbx_description
1 polymer ?
#
loop_
_entity_poly.entity_id
_entity_poly.type
_entity_poly.pdbx_seq_one_letter_code
_entity_poly.pdbx_strand_id
1 'polypeptide(L)'
;MSLIKKSNELVIPTTVKMMIYGQAGMGKSTVALSAPKPLLLDFDNGVKRMNMAHLENIDTVQVTSWSDVQQVLQEDLSAYQTIVVDTIGKMMDFIITHKCGTRQPSIRDWSGINAEFSWMTRTLSGLNKHIIFVAHRDTRKEGDDTVFIPALREKSYNSIVTELDLLGYLEMKSERGVQRRTITFDPTSRNDGKNTCNLPSVMEVPTILDKNANPTAKNDFITAKIINSYLGMLAAKKEAQEKYDKVIEEIKEQIELITDAESANNFIAQIDNFEHVGSSKQMAAKLVANKAKSLNLKLNSEKKLSLIHISEPTRLALIS
;
A
#
# COMPACT_ATOMS: atom_id res chain seq x y z
N MET A 1 -12.38 11.78 -22.78
CA MET A 1 -12.57 11.57 -21.34
C MET A 1 -11.68 12.55 -20.57
N SER A 2 -12.17 13.16 -19.50
CA SER A 2 -11.34 14.05 -18.66
C SER A 2 -10.28 13.21 -17.91
N LEU A 3 -9.05 13.71 -17.85
CA LEU A 3 -7.98 13.15 -17.02
C LEU A 3 -8.18 13.49 -15.53
N ILE A 4 -8.96 14.53 -15.24
CA ILE A 4 -9.27 14.95 -13.87
C ILE A 4 -10.44 14.12 -13.37
N LYS A 5 -10.20 13.35 -12.31
CA LYS A 5 -11.19 12.52 -11.61
C LYS A 5 -11.24 12.91 -10.14
N LYS A 6 -12.36 12.67 -9.50
CA LYS A 6 -12.43 12.77 -8.03
C LYS A 6 -11.61 11.62 -7.40
N SER A 7 -11.07 11.85 -6.22
CA SER A 7 -10.21 10.85 -5.55
C SER A 7 -10.92 9.51 -5.28
N ASN A 8 -12.23 9.51 -5.08
CA ASN A 8 -13.04 8.31 -4.92
C ASN A 8 -13.33 7.56 -6.24
N GLU A 9 -13.08 8.18 -7.39
CA GLU A 9 -13.23 7.59 -8.72
C GLU A 9 -11.92 6.97 -9.24
N LEU A 10 -10.82 7.08 -8.46
CA LEU A 10 -9.52 6.54 -8.84
C LEU A 10 -9.51 5.02 -8.68
N VAL A 11 -8.90 4.34 -9.64
CA VAL A 11 -8.63 2.90 -9.53
C VAL A 11 -7.47 2.70 -8.56
N ILE A 12 -7.75 2.06 -7.43
CA ILE A 12 -6.72 1.71 -6.45
C ILE A 12 -6.01 0.45 -6.94
N PRO A 13 -4.65 0.45 -7.04
CA PRO A 13 -3.92 -0.75 -7.41
C PRO A 13 -4.17 -1.89 -6.41
N THR A 14 -4.43 -3.08 -6.93
CA THR A 14 -4.60 -4.30 -6.12
C THR A 14 -3.30 -5.09 -5.96
N THR A 15 -2.23 -4.62 -6.60
CA THR A 15 -0.89 -5.22 -6.51
C THR A 15 -0.11 -4.61 -5.34
N VAL A 16 0.78 -5.41 -4.75
CA VAL A 16 1.63 -5.03 -3.62
C VAL A 16 3.08 -5.02 -4.07
N LYS A 17 3.80 -3.96 -3.76
CA LYS A 17 5.26 -3.87 -3.91
C LYS A 17 5.88 -3.98 -2.52
N MET A 18 6.68 -5.00 -2.30
CA MET A 18 7.31 -5.21 -1.00
C MET A 18 8.79 -5.55 -1.11
N MET A 19 9.50 -5.27 -0.03
CA MET A 19 10.86 -5.75 0.16
C MET A 19 10.94 -6.53 1.48
N ILE A 20 11.57 -7.71 1.42
CA ILE A 20 11.89 -8.54 2.58
C ILE A 20 13.40 -8.50 2.77
N TYR A 21 13.85 -8.04 3.92
CA TYR A 21 15.26 -8.04 4.22
C TYR A 21 15.58 -8.70 5.57
N GLY A 22 16.80 -9.15 5.75
CA GLY A 22 17.23 -9.84 6.95
C GLY A 22 18.55 -10.56 6.76
N GLN A 23 19.04 -11.20 7.81
CA GLN A 23 20.29 -11.95 7.79
C GLN A 23 20.24 -13.10 6.76
N ALA A 24 21.42 -13.53 6.26
CA ALA A 24 21.51 -14.73 5.44
C ALA A 24 20.97 -15.96 6.20
N GLY A 25 20.35 -16.88 5.48
CA GLY A 25 19.79 -18.12 6.06
C GLY A 25 18.44 -17.96 6.77
N MET A 26 17.84 -16.74 6.85
CA MET A 26 16.54 -16.54 7.50
C MET A 26 15.32 -17.06 6.70
N GLY A 27 15.50 -17.54 5.47
CA GLY A 27 14.43 -18.05 4.61
C GLY A 27 13.68 -16.95 3.84
N LYS A 28 14.32 -15.81 3.56
CA LYS A 28 13.74 -14.71 2.80
C LYS A 28 13.20 -15.14 1.44
N SER A 29 14.02 -15.87 0.67
CA SER A 29 13.63 -16.40 -0.65
C SER A 29 12.41 -17.32 -0.55
N THR A 30 12.39 -18.23 0.42
CA THR A 30 11.23 -19.12 0.67
C THR A 30 9.97 -18.32 0.98
N VAL A 31 10.08 -17.28 1.83
CA VAL A 31 8.95 -16.38 2.12
C VAL A 31 8.51 -15.62 0.86
N ALA A 32 9.45 -15.06 0.08
CA ALA A 32 9.13 -14.36 -1.16
C ALA A 32 8.37 -15.24 -2.17
N LEU A 33 8.76 -16.50 -2.29
CA LEU A 33 8.12 -17.47 -3.19
C LEU A 33 6.77 -18.02 -2.67
N SER A 34 6.31 -17.59 -1.50
CA SER A 34 4.95 -17.88 -1.00
C SER A 34 3.88 -16.96 -1.62
N ALA A 35 4.27 -16.07 -2.51
CA ALA A 35 3.39 -15.21 -3.28
C ALA A 35 2.64 -15.99 -4.38
N PRO A 36 1.54 -15.45 -4.94
CA PRO A 36 0.78 -16.14 -5.96
C PRO A 36 1.53 -16.15 -7.31
N LYS A 37 1.63 -17.32 -7.94
CA LYS A 37 2.24 -17.54 -9.26
C LYS A 37 3.53 -16.73 -9.49
N PRO A 38 4.57 -16.96 -8.68
CA PRO A 38 5.79 -16.17 -8.77
C PRO A 38 6.66 -16.59 -9.95
N LEU A 39 7.28 -15.62 -10.62
CA LEU A 39 8.46 -15.77 -11.45
C LEU A 39 9.66 -15.28 -10.64
N LEU A 40 10.66 -16.15 -10.47
CA LEU A 40 11.89 -15.82 -9.75
C LEU A 40 12.96 -15.31 -10.71
N LEU A 41 13.46 -14.10 -10.48
CA LEU A 41 14.71 -13.62 -11.08
C LEU A 41 15.84 -13.86 -10.08
N ASP A 42 16.58 -14.96 -10.28
CA ASP A 42 17.64 -15.42 -9.38
C ASP A 42 19.00 -14.82 -9.77
N PHE A 43 19.37 -13.74 -9.10
CA PHE A 43 20.67 -13.06 -9.28
C PHE A 43 21.79 -13.64 -8.40
N ASP A 44 21.42 -14.39 -7.36
CA ASP A 44 22.38 -14.89 -6.34
C ASP A 44 22.67 -16.39 -6.47
N ASN A 45 22.14 -17.04 -7.51
CA ASN A 45 22.18 -18.51 -7.64
C ASN A 45 21.62 -19.20 -6.38
N GLY A 46 20.57 -18.59 -5.81
CA GLY A 46 19.97 -18.99 -4.54
C GLY A 46 19.20 -20.30 -4.63
N VAL A 47 18.67 -20.61 -5.81
CA VAL A 47 17.89 -21.83 -6.09
C VAL A 47 18.58 -23.11 -5.59
N LYS A 48 19.89 -23.25 -5.79
CA LYS A 48 20.66 -24.42 -5.32
C LYS A 48 20.68 -24.62 -3.79
N ARG A 49 20.33 -23.57 -3.02
CA ARG A 49 20.29 -23.59 -1.55
C ARG A 49 18.89 -23.77 -1.00
N MET A 50 17.89 -23.76 -1.87
CA MET A 50 16.49 -23.88 -1.47
C MET A 50 16.06 -25.35 -1.45
N ASN A 51 15.05 -25.64 -0.62
CA ASN A 51 14.44 -26.96 -0.64
C ASN A 51 13.65 -27.17 -1.94
N MET A 52 13.87 -28.29 -2.60
CA MET A 52 13.23 -28.63 -3.89
C MET A 52 11.71 -28.57 -3.80
N ALA A 53 11.10 -28.97 -2.67
CA ALA A 53 9.66 -28.88 -2.47
C ALA A 53 9.10 -27.45 -2.54
N HIS A 54 9.94 -26.43 -2.36
CA HIS A 54 9.54 -25.02 -2.50
C HIS A 54 9.71 -24.48 -3.93
N LEU A 55 10.33 -25.28 -4.80
CA LEU A 55 10.65 -24.90 -6.19
C LEU A 55 9.81 -25.66 -7.21
N GLU A 56 9.06 -26.67 -6.81
CA GLU A 56 8.38 -27.62 -7.70
C GLU A 56 7.48 -26.98 -8.75
N ASN A 57 6.96 -25.79 -8.53
CA ASN A 57 6.10 -25.09 -9.48
C ASN A 57 6.54 -23.62 -9.63
N ILE A 58 7.85 -23.36 -9.50
CA ILE A 58 8.39 -22.01 -9.58
C ILE A 58 9.23 -21.87 -10.83
N ASP A 59 8.75 -21.09 -11.77
CA ASP A 59 9.54 -20.72 -12.93
C ASP A 59 10.64 -19.73 -12.51
N THR A 60 11.87 -19.99 -12.98
CA THR A 60 13.05 -19.27 -12.53
C THR A 60 13.91 -18.86 -13.71
N VAL A 61 14.29 -17.59 -13.74
CA VAL A 61 15.34 -17.06 -14.60
C VAL A 61 16.64 -17.02 -13.80
N GLN A 62 17.60 -17.91 -14.11
CA GLN A 62 18.95 -17.81 -13.58
C GLN A 62 19.68 -16.69 -14.32
N VAL A 63 19.80 -15.53 -13.70
CA VAL A 63 20.42 -14.35 -14.31
C VAL A 63 21.92 -14.55 -14.38
N THR A 64 22.47 -14.57 -15.58
CA THR A 64 23.91 -14.66 -15.86
C THR A 64 24.47 -13.35 -16.40
N SER A 65 23.62 -12.54 -17.00
CA SER A 65 23.94 -11.21 -17.53
C SER A 65 22.78 -10.24 -17.34
N TRP A 66 23.04 -8.94 -17.41
CA TRP A 66 21.96 -7.94 -17.39
C TRP A 66 21.04 -8.05 -18.62
N SER A 67 21.55 -8.54 -19.73
CA SER A 67 20.75 -8.77 -20.94
C SER A 67 19.65 -9.80 -20.74
N ASP A 68 19.86 -10.81 -19.89
CA ASP A 68 18.84 -11.83 -19.58
C ASP A 68 17.61 -11.15 -18.94
N VAL A 69 17.85 -10.18 -18.06
CA VAL A 69 16.77 -9.39 -17.41
C VAL A 69 16.01 -8.54 -18.44
N GLN A 70 16.75 -7.88 -19.34
CA GLN A 70 16.15 -7.06 -20.38
C GLN A 70 15.30 -7.90 -21.33
N GLN A 71 15.75 -9.11 -21.64
CA GLN A 71 15.04 -10.05 -22.51
C GLN A 71 13.77 -10.59 -21.84
N VAL A 72 13.85 -11.10 -20.61
CA VAL A 72 12.69 -11.70 -19.91
C VAL A 72 11.57 -10.68 -19.69
N LEU A 73 11.90 -9.39 -19.48
CA LEU A 73 10.89 -8.34 -19.34
C LEU A 73 10.16 -8.00 -20.65
N GLN A 74 10.61 -8.53 -21.79
CA GLN A 74 9.95 -8.40 -23.10
C GLN A 74 9.13 -9.66 -23.45
N GLU A 75 9.25 -10.73 -22.67
CA GLU A 75 8.47 -11.95 -22.87
C GLU A 75 7.02 -11.80 -22.39
N ASP A 76 6.17 -12.75 -22.75
CA ASP A 76 4.81 -12.82 -22.24
C ASP A 76 4.81 -13.29 -20.77
N LEU A 77 4.63 -12.35 -19.86
CA LEU A 77 4.56 -12.59 -18.42
C LEU A 77 3.14 -12.79 -17.91
N SER A 78 2.15 -12.98 -18.76
CA SER A 78 0.72 -13.08 -18.38
C SER A 78 0.42 -14.26 -17.43
N ALA A 79 1.20 -15.33 -17.50
CA ALA A 79 1.07 -16.50 -16.63
C ALA A 79 1.41 -16.19 -15.15
N TYR A 80 2.19 -15.15 -14.89
CA TYR A 80 2.68 -14.81 -13.55
C TYR A 80 1.88 -13.68 -12.93
N GLN A 81 1.65 -13.77 -11.62
CA GLN A 81 1.03 -12.72 -10.82
C GLN A 81 2.04 -11.93 -10.00
N THR A 82 3.22 -12.51 -9.78
CA THR A 82 4.29 -11.93 -8.95
C THR A 82 5.64 -12.05 -9.65
N ILE A 83 6.46 -11.00 -9.57
CA ILE A 83 7.88 -11.05 -9.91
C ILE A 83 8.69 -10.95 -8.61
N VAL A 84 9.57 -11.91 -8.39
CA VAL A 84 10.48 -11.95 -7.24
C VAL A 84 11.90 -11.66 -7.71
N VAL A 85 12.54 -10.66 -7.12
CA VAL A 85 13.93 -10.26 -7.41
C VAL A 85 14.82 -10.69 -6.25
N ASP A 86 15.62 -11.72 -6.43
CA ASP A 86 16.47 -12.31 -5.37
C ASP A 86 17.96 -12.36 -5.78
N THR A 87 18.78 -11.45 -5.30
CA THR A 87 18.54 -10.33 -4.42
C THR A 87 18.72 -9.00 -5.13
N ILE A 88 18.08 -7.96 -4.64
CA ILE A 88 18.19 -6.62 -5.22
C ILE A 88 19.62 -6.06 -5.12
N GLY A 89 20.39 -6.45 -4.09
CA GLY A 89 21.80 -6.10 -3.97
C GLY A 89 22.62 -6.71 -5.11
N LYS A 90 22.40 -7.98 -5.43
CA LYS A 90 23.05 -8.64 -6.56
C LYS A 90 22.60 -8.09 -7.91
N MET A 91 21.31 -7.77 -8.06
CA MET A 91 20.82 -7.05 -9.23
C MET A 91 21.63 -5.76 -9.46
N MET A 92 21.94 -5.01 -8.42
CA MET A 92 22.80 -3.82 -8.52
C MET A 92 24.21 -4.15 -9.02
N ASP A 93 24.81 -5.26 -8.56
CA ASP A 93 26.13 -5.72 -9.04
C ASP A 93 26.10 -6.01 -10.56
N PHE A 94 25.03 -6.65 -11.06
CA PHE A 94 24.83 -6.89 -12.50
C PHE A 94 24.70 -5.59 -13.29
N ILE A 95 23.97 -4.61 -12.78
CA ILE A 95 23.86 -3.28 -13.41
C ILE A 95 25.23 -2.59 -13.47
N ILE A 96 25.99 -2.64 -12.37
CA ILE A 96 27.36 -2.08 -12.31
C ILE A 96 28.25 -2.74 -13.34
N THR A 97 28.25 -4.08 -13.40
CA THR A 97 29.05 -4.84 -14.37
C THR A 97 28.65 -4.52 -15.81
N HIS A 98 27.35 -4.38 -16.08
CA HIS A 98 26.84 -4.00 -17.39
C HIS A 98 27.32 -2.61 -17.82
N LYS A 99 27.37 -1.64 -16.91
CA LYS A 99 27.80 -0.25 -17.23
C LYS A 99 29.32 -0.04 -17.22
N CYS A 100 30.04 -0.78 -16.38
CA CYS A 100 31.46 -0.53 -16.10
C CYS A 100 32.39 -1.68 -16.50
N GLY A 101 31.84 -2.85 -16.85
CA GLY A 101 32.64 -4.06 -17.05
C GLY A 101 33.30 -4.49 -15.73
N THR A 102 34.58 -4.83 -15.79
CA THR A 102 35.35 -5.27 -14.62
C THR A 102 35.99 -4.14 -13.81
N ARG A 103 35.90 -2.90 -14.26
CA ARG A 103 36.47 -1.75 -13.55
C ARG A 103 35.57 -1.24 -12.43
N GLN A 104 36.14 -0.64 -11.42
CA GLN A 104 35.38 0.05 -10.38
C GLN A 104 34.64 1.26 -10.96
N PRO A 105 33.36 1.51 -10.54
CA PRO A 105 32.62 2.68 -10.96
C PRO A 105 33.30 3.98 -10.55
N SER A 106 33.49 4.90 -11.49
CA SER A 106 33.88 6.29 -11.22
C SER A 106 32.65 7.12 -10.81
N ILE A 107 32.88 8.33 -10.31
CA ILE A 107 31.78 9.26 -9.96
C ILE A 107 30.82 9.49 -11.14
N ARG A 108 31.34 9.54 -12.37
CA ARG A 108 30.54 9.77 -13.59
C ARG A 108 29.66 8.59 -13.95
N ASP A 109 30.07 7.36 -13.63
CA ASP A 109 29.32 6.13 -13.96
C ASP A 109 28.03 6.00 -13.15
N TRP A 110 28.01 6.55 -11.94
CA TRP A 110 26.86 6.44 -11.05
C TRP A 110 25.58 7.06 -11.61
N SER A 111 25.67 8.05 -12.49
CA SER A 111 24.49 8.59 -13.17
C SER A 111 23.81 7.52 -14.05
N GLY A 112 24.61 6.81 -14.85
CA GLY A 112 24.13 5.73 -15.72
C GLY A 112 23.65 4.51 -14.93
N ILE A 113 24.36 4.13 -13.86
CA ILE A 113 23.97 3.02 -12.97
C ILE A 113 22.61 3.31 -12.30
N ASN A 114 22.44 4.51 -11.73
CA ASN A 114 21.19 4.90 -11.10
C ASN A 114 20.05 5.02 -12.11
N ALA A 115 20.31 5.46 -13.34
CA ALA A 115 19.32 5.52 -14.40
C ALA A 115 18.82 4.11 -14.77
N GLU A 116 19.72 3.13 -14.89
CA GLU A 116 19.38 1.73 -15.16
C GLU A 116 18.58 1.10 -14.02
N PHE A 117 19.01 1.33 -12.78
CA PHE A 117 18.27 0.88 -11.60
C PHE A 117 16.84 1.46 -11.59
N SER A 118 16.71 2.75 -11.86
CA SER A 118 15.41 3.43 -11.93
C SER A 118 14.57 2.94 -13.11
N TRP A 119 15.21 2.59 -14.24
CA TRP A 119 14.52 1.98 -15.37
C TRP A 119 13.92 0.63 -14.96
N MET A 120 14.70 -0.24 -14.32
CA MET A 120 14.25 -1.57 -13.87
C MET A 120 13.08 -1.46 -12.89
N THR A 121 13.20 -0.62 -11.85
CA THR A 121 12.14 -0.48 -10.84
C THR A 121 10.85 0.07 -11.42
N ARG A 122 10.94 1.04 -12.37
CA ARG A 122 9.76 1.56 -13.08
C ARG A 122 9.14 0.53 -14.01
N THR A 123 9.96 -0.24 -14.76
CA THR A 123 9.48 -1.30 -15.65
C THR A 123 8.71 -2.33 -14.86
N LEU A 124 9.27 -2.84 -13.74
CA LEU A 124 8.58 -3.75 -12.84
C LEU A 124 7.27 -3.15 -12.31
N SER A 125 7.29 -1.88 -11.91
CA SER A 125 6.10 -1.16 -11.43
C SER A 125 5.00 -1.06 -12.48
N GLY A 126 5.35 -1.00 -13.76
CA GLY A 126 4.42 -0.94 -14.89
C GLY A 126 3.75 -2.26 -15.27
N LEU A 127 4.26 -3.40 -14.78
CA LEU A 127 3.74 -4.73 -15.13
C LEU A 127 2.37 -5.06 -14.55
N ASN A 128 1.84 -4.24 -13.63
CA ASN A 128 0.60 -4.52 -12.90
C ASN A 128 0.61 -5.90 -12.21
N LYS A 129 1.73 -6.23 -11.58
CA LYS A 129 1.98 -7.47 -10.84
C LYS A 129 2.45 -7.14 -9.43
N HIS A 130 2.35 -8.11 -8.52
CA HIS A 130 3.04 -8.00 -7.25
C HIS A 130 4.55 -8.03 -7.50
N ILE A 131 5.30 -7.16 -6.84
CA ILE A 131 6.76 -7.12 -6.95
C ILE A 131 7.35 -7.35 -5.56
N ILE A 132 8.21 -8.35 -5.46
CA ILE A 132 8.85 -8.69 -4.19
C ILE A 132 10.36 -8.64 -4.36
N PHE A 133 10.99 -7.73 -3.66
CA PHE A 133 12.44 -7.65 -3.58
C PHE A 133 12.93 -8.37 -2.35
N VAL A 134 13.98 -9.17 -2.52
CA VAL A 134 14.72 -9.79 -1.42
C VAL A 134 16.04 -9.05 -1.24
N ALA A 135 16.39 -8.69 0.00
CA ALA A 135 17.64 -8.00 0.32
C ALA A 135 18.34 -8.66 1.52
N HIS A 136 19.66 -8.61 1.55
CA HIS A 136 20.40 -8.82 2.79
C HIS A 136 20.20 -7.64 3.73
N ARG A 137 20.46 -7.82 5.02
CA ARG A 137 20.49 -6.71 5.98
C ARG A 137 21.85 -6.07 6.02
N ASP A 138 21.85 -4.77 6.26
CA ASP A 138 22.99 -3.96 6.67
C ASP A 138 22.63 -3.20 7.95
N THR A 139 23.52 -2.37 8.43
CA THR A 139 23.32 -1.56 9.62
C THR A 139 23.59 -0.09 9.33
N ARG A 140 22.78 0.79 9.94
CA ARG A 140 22.98 2.24 9.93
C ARG A 140 23.10 2.73 11.38
N LYS A 141 24.03 3.63 11.65
CA LYS A 141 24.15 4.30 12.94
C LYS A 141 23.21 5.49 12.98
N GLU A 142 22.41 5.58 14.05
CA GLU A 142 21.54 6.72 14.35
C GLU A 142 21.80 7.15 15.79
N GLY A 143 22.72 8.09 15.98
CA GLY A 143 23.26 8.41 17.30
C GLY A 143 23.99 7.20 17.91
N ASP A 144 23.59 6.79 19.09
CA ASP A 144 24.15 5.61 19.79
C ASP A 144 23.49 4.29 19.33
N ASP A 145 22.34 4.36 18.63
CA ASP A 145 21.61 3.19 18.18
C ASP A 145 22.16 2.62 16.87
N THR A 146 21.93 1.34 16.65
CA THR A 146 22.24 0.63 15.41
C THR A 146 20.94 0.07 14.83
N VAL A 147 20.55 0.61 13.68
CA VAL A 147 19.31 0.23 12.99
C VAL A 147 19.63 -0.73 11.83
N PHE A 148 18.89 -1.83 11.75
CA PHE A 148 18.96 -2.75 10.62
C PHE A 148 18.21 -2.17 9.42
N ILE A 149 18.88 -2.18 8.26
CA ILE A 149 18.36 -1.68 7.00
C ILE A 149 18.62 -2.68 5.88
N PRO A 150 17.93 -2.62 4.73
CA PRO A 150 18.33 -3.35 3.53
C PRO A 150 19.74 -2.98 3.06
N ALA A 151 20.53 -3.98 2.68
CA ALA A 151 21.87 -3.82 2.14
C ALA A 151 21.82 -3.23 0.72
N LEU A 152 21.59 -1.95 0.62
CA LEU A 152 21.58 -1.15 -0.59
C LEU A 152 22.32 0.15 -0.38
N ARG A 153 22.89 0.69 -1.46
CA ARG A 153 23.45 2.04 -1.40
C ARG A 153 22.35 3.04 -1.08
N GLU A 154 22.68 4.03 -0.27
CA GLU A 154 21.74 5.03 0.25
C GLU A 154 20.81 5.62 -0.82
N LYS A 155 21.37 6.06 -1.96
CA LYS A 155 20.57 6.64 -3.05
C LYS A 155 19.58 5.63 -3.66
N SER A 156 19.98 4.38 -3.85
CA SER A 156 19.12 3.31 -4.38
C SER A 156 18.07 2.90 -3.34
N TYR A 157 18.47 2.83 -2.07
CA TYR A 157 17.58 2.56 -0.96
C TYR A 157 16.48 3.61 -0.85
N ASN A 158 16.85 4.90 -0.79
CA ASN A 158 15.89 5.99 -0.69
C ASN A 158 14.93 6.05 -1.90
N SER A 159 15.44 5.75 -3.09
CA SER A 159 14.61 5.71 -4.30
C SER A 159 13.56 4.60 -4.23
N ILE A 160 13.96 3.36 -3.87
CA ILE A 160 13.04 2.22 -3.91
C ILE A 160 12.06 2.21 -2.74
N VAL A 161 12.50 2.58 -1.53
CA VAL A 161 11.64 2.53 -0.33
C VAL A 161 10.42 3.45 -0.47
N THR A 162 10.56 4.58 -1.18
CA THR A 162 9.41 5.46 -1.43
C THR A 162 8.33 4.80 -2.28
N GLU A 163 8.68 3.88 -3.17
CA GLU A 163 7.77 3.17 -4.08
C GLU A 163 7.17 1.90 -3.46
N LEU A 164 7.75 1.38 -2.36
CA LEU A 164 7.22 0.18 -1.70
C LEU A 164 5.93 0.48 -0.93
N ASP A 165 5.05 -0.51 -0.87
CA ASP A 165 3.92 -0.56 0.06
C ASP A 165 4.34 -1.14 1.41
N LEU A 166 5.24 -2.12 1.39
CA LEU A 166 5.71 -2.86 2.55
C LEU A 166 7.23 -3.00 2.55
N LEU A 167 7.86 -2.71 3.69
CA LEU A 167 9.25 -3.03 3.99
C LEU A 167 9.29 -3.90 5.24
N GLY A 168 9.64 -5.18 5.09
CA GLY A 168 9.60 -6.16 6.16
C GLY A 168 10.97 -6.65 6.59
N TYR A 169 11.28 -6.52 7.89
CA TYR A 169 12.46 -7.09 8.50
C TYR A 169 12.18 -8.51 8.99
N LEU A 170 12.84 -9.50 8.39
CA LEU A 170 12.73 -10.91 8.73
C LEU A 170 13.83 -11.32 9.70
N GLU A 171 13.45 -11.79 10.88
CA GLU A 171 14.38 -12.24 11.91
C GLU A 171 13.89 -13.53 12.61
N MET A 172 14.81 -14.18 13.34
CA MET A 172 14.48 -15.24 14.27
C MET A 172 14.50 -14.68 15.69
N LYS A 173 13.37 -14.76 16.37
CA LYS A 173 13.25 -14.40 17.80
C LYS A 173 13.26 -15.64 18.64
N SER A 174 13.95 -15.59 19.77
CA SER A 174 13.92 -16.65 20.79
C SER A 174 13.10 -16.13 21.99
N GLU A 175 11.93 -16.73 22.20
CA GLU A 175 11.07 -16.41 23.33
C GLU A 175 10.85 -17.68 24.18
N ARG A 176 11.26 -17.63 25.44
CA ARG A 176 11.14 -18.76 26.38
C ARG A 176 11.71 -20.08 25.84
N GLY A 177 12.83 -20.00 25.11
CA GLY A 177 13.48 -21.18 24.50
C GLY A 177 12.86 -21.68 23.20
N VAL A 178 11.77 -21.07 22.73
CA VAL A 178 11.16 -21.38 21.45
C VAL A 178 11.63 -20.36 20.42
N GLN A 179 12.18 -20.86 19.31
CA GLN A 179 12.56 -20.00 18.18
C GLN A 179 11.38 -19.81 17.26
N ARG A 180 11.04 -18.53 17.00
CA ARG A 180 10.00 -18.14 16.07
C ARG A 180 10.54 -17.21 15.01
N ARG A 181 10.19 -17.45 13.76
CA ARG A 181 10.51 -16.55 12.66
C ARG A 181 9.43 -15.48 12.59
N THR A 182 9.84 -14.20 12.62
CA THR A 182 8.91 -13.07 12.53
C THR A 182 9.32 -12.10 11.45
N ILE A 183 8.34 -11.46 10.82
CA ILE A 183 8.54 -10.32 9.93
C ILE A 183 7.93 -9.08 10.58
N THR A 184 8.70 -8.00 10.66
CA THR A 184 8.28 -6.72 11.24
C THR A 184 8.17 -5.69 10.14
N PHE A 185 6.98 -5.08 9.96
CA PHE A 185 6.69 -4.11 8.89
C PHE A 185 6.78 -2.67 9.37
N ASP A 186 6.48 -2.39 10.64
CA ASP A 186 6.60 -1.03 11.14
C ASP A 186 8.07 -0.71 11.50
N PRO A 187 8.50 0.55 11.31
CA PRO A 187 9.81 0.97 11.77
C PRO A 187 9.89 0.90 13.29
N THR A 188 11.03 0.48 13.79
CA THR A 188 11.35 0.43 15.24
C THR A 188 12.71 1.05 15.51
N SER A 189 13.13 1.15 16.78
CA SER A 189 14.50 1.57 17.13
C SER A 189 15.57 0.60 16.62
N ARG A 190 15.20 -0.59 16.15
CA ARG A 190 16.13 -1.64 15.70
C ARG A 190 16.12 -1.89 14.19
N ASN A 191 15.05 -1.53 13.49
CA ASN A 191 14.88 -1.84 12.08
C ASN A 191 14.06 -0.78 11.35
N ASP A 192 14.41 -0.51 10.11
CA ASP A 192 13.56 0.21 9.19
C ASP A 192 12.35 -0.65 8.78
N GLY A 193 11.25 0.03 8.48
CA GLY A 193 10.00 -0.62 8.08
C GLY A 193 9.09 0.31 7.29
N LYS A 194 8.11 -0.27 6.61
CA LYS A 194 7.02 0.45 5.96
C LYS A 194 5.78 -0.43 5.89
N ASN A 195 4.62 0.13 6.23
CA ASN A 195 3.36 -0.60 6.31
C ASN A 195 2.20 0.29 5.85
N THR A 196 2.01 0.42 4.54
CA THR A 196 0.88 1.18 3.98
C THR A 196 -0.37 0.31 3.76
N CYS A 197 -0.24 -1.01 3.96
CA CYS A 197 -1.32 -1.98 3.81
C CYS A 197 -2.12 -2.22 5.10
N ASN A 198 -1.83 -1.49 6.19
CA ASN A 198 -2.45 -1.66 7.51
C ASN A 198 -2.39 -3.12 8.04
N LEU A 199 -1.30 -3.81 7.78
CA LEU A 199 -1.05 -5.13 8.34
C LEU A 199 -0.63 -5.04 9.82
N PRO A 200 -0.72 -6.13 10.60
CA PRO A 200 -0.10 -6.19 11.92
C PRO A 200 1.38 -5.83 11.84
N SER A 201 1.86 -5.02 12.81
CA SER A 201 3.25 -4.56 12.87
C SER A 201 4.25 -5.71 12.83
N VAL A 202 3.95 -6.80 13.52
CA VAL A 202 4.76 -8.02 13.58
C VAL A 202 3.88 -9.21 13.26
N MET A 203 4.36 -10.06 12.34
CA MET A 203 3.67 -11.29 11.97
C MET A 203 4.61 -12.50 12.12
N GLU A 204 4.08 -13.60 12.64
CA GLU A 204 4.83 -14.86 12.69
C GLU A 204 4.80 -15.54 11.32
N VAL A 205 5.98 -15.90 10.83
CA VAL A 205 6.15 -16.66 9.59
C VAL A 205 6.18 -18.16 9.94
N PRO A 206 5.23 -18.95 9.43
CA PRO A 206 5.13 -20.36 9.82
C PRO A 206 6.37 -21.17 9.42
N THR A 207 6.70 -22.17 10.23
CA THR A 207 7.66 -23.21 9.84
C THR A 207 6.91 -24.22 8.97
N ILE A 208 7.36 -24.39 7.72
CA ILE A 208 6.70 -25.23 6.72
C ILE A 208 7.49 -26.50 6.37
N LEU A 209 8.60 -26.72 7.07
CA LEU A 209 9.42 -27.94 6.97
C LEU A 209 9.64 -28.53 8.35
N ASP A 210 9.66 -29.86 8.40
CA ASP A 210 10.10 -30.60 9.58
C ASP A 210 11.65 -30.61 9.74
N LYS A 211 12.15 -31.30 10.75
CA LYS A 211 13.59 -31.43 11.03
C LYS A 211 14.34 -32.22 9.91
N ASN A 212 13.62 -32.99 9.12
CA ASN A 212 14.16 -33.79 8.01
C ASN A 212 13.98 -33.08 6.66
N ALA A 213 13.58 -31.81 6.68
CA ALA A 213 13.30 -30.97 5.52
C ALA A 213 12.10 -31.45 4.67
N ASN A 214 11.17 -32.23 5.23
CA ASN A 214 9.93 -32.58 4.55
C ASN A 214 8.90 -31.47 4.72
N PRO A 215 8.09 -31.15 3.68
CA PRO A 215 7.02 -30.18 3.78
C PRO A 215 5.96 -30.59 4.79
N THR A 216 5.64 -29.73 5.73
CA THR A 216 4.57 -29.91 6.73
C THR A 216 3.36 -29.02 6.49
N ALA A 217 3.53 -27.98 5.66
CA ALA A 217 2.48 -27.05 5.27
C ALA A 217 2.79 -26.44 3.90
N LYS A 218 1.76 -25.85 3.30
CA LYS A 218 1.89 -25.10 2.05
C LYS A 218 2.69 -23.82 2.28
N ASN A 219 3.53 -23.47 1.30
CA ASN A 219 4.25 -22.19 1.29
C ASN A 219 3.36 -21.10 0.69
N ASP A 220 2.48 -20.49 1.47
CA ASP A 220 1.52 -19.47 1.01
C ASP A 220 1.42 -18.23 1.91
N PHE A 221 2.40 -17.99 2.75
CA PHE A 221 2.35 -16.91 3.74
C PHE A 221 2.03 -15.53 3.13
N ILE A 222 2.74 -15.12 2.06
CA ILE A 222 2.48 -13.83 1.40
C ILE A 222 1.08 -13.82 0.78
N THR A 223 0.69 -14.88 0.09
CA THR A 223 -0.64 -14.98 -0.50
C THR A 223 -1.73 -14.86 0.57
N ALA A 224 -1.68 -15.72 1.60
CA ALA A 224 -2.75 -15.86 2.57
C ALA A 224 -2.81 -14.72 3.60
N LYS A 225 -1.64 -14.24 4.06
CA LYS A 225 -1.56 -13.30 5.19
C LYS A 225 -1.29 -11.86 4.78
N ILE A 226 -0.71 -11.62 3.62
CA ILE A 226 -0.37 -10.26 3.17
C ILE A 226 -1.33 -9.83 2.07
N ILE A 227 -1.32 -10.50 0.92
CA ILE A 227 -2.10 -10.08 -0.25
C ILE A 227 -3.60 -10.18 0.02
N ASN A 228 -4.08 -11.33 0.52
CA ASN A 228 -5.50 -11.52 0.80
C ASN A 228 -6.01 -10.57 1.89
N SER A 229 -5.19 -10.25 2.90
CA SER A 229 -5.55 -9.27 3.93
C SER A 229 -5.66 -7.86 3.35
N TYR A 230 -4.72 -7.47 2.49
CA TYR A 230 -4.76 -6.18 1.80
C TYR A 230 -5.99 -6.07 0.87
N LEU A 231 -6.25 -7.09 0.05
CA LEU A 231 -7.43 -7.13 -0.82
C LEU A 231 -8.74 -7.08 -0.04
N GLY A 232 -8.82 -7.82 1.08
CA GLY A 232 -9.98 -7.78 1.98
C GLY A 232 -10.21 -6.39 2.56
N MET A 233 -9.14 -5.69 2.96
CA MET A 233 -9.24 -4.30 3.43
C MET A 233 -9.73 -3.35 2.32
N LEU A 234 -9.23 -3.50 1.09
CA LEU A 234 -9.69 -2.69 -0.04
C LEU A 234 -11.16 -2.94 -0.36
N ALA A 235 -11.62 -4.21 -0.34
CA ALA A 235 -13.00 -4.57 -0.56
C ALA A 235 -13.92 -3.96 0.51
N ALA A 236 -13.53 -4.06 1.79
CA ALA A 236 -14.29 -3.46 2.89
C ALA A 236 -14.38 -1.93 2.78
N LYS A 237 -13.28 -1.26 2.40
CA LYS A 237 -13.29 0.20 2.15
C LYS A 237 -14.23 0.58 1.00
N LYS A 238 -14.22 -0.19 -0.08
CA LYS A 238 -15.11 0.04 -1.23
C LYS A 238 -16.57 -0.13 -0.84
N GLU A 239 -16.92 -1.20 -0.13
CA GLU A 239 -18.28 -1.43 0.37
C GLU A 239 -18.75 -0.32 1.30
N ALA A 240 -17.89 0.14 2.22
CA ALA A 240 -18.21 1.27 3.10
C ALA A 240 -18.45 2.56 2.32
N GLN A 241 -17.66 2.81 1.27
CA GLN A 241 -17.83 3.98 0.40
C GLN A 241 -19.13 3.90 -0.41
N GLU A 242 -19.47 2.76 -0.97
CA GLU A 242 -20.73 2.55 -1.71
C GLU A 242 -21.96 2.78 -0.81
N LYS A 243 -21.91 2.28 0.43
CA LYS A 243 -22.96 2.54 1.43
C LYS A 243 -23.06 4.03 1.78
N TYR A 244 -21.92 4.70 1.97
CA TYR A 244 -21.87 6.14 2.22
C TYR A 244 -22.48 6.94 1.07
N ASP A 245 -22.07 6.65 -0.16
CA ASP A 245 -22.54 7.37 -1.35
C ASP A 245 -24.04 7.20 -1.54
N LYS A 246 -24.57 5.98 -1.32
CA LYS A 246 -26.03 5.71 -1.37
C LYS A 246 -26.80 6.55 -0.36
N VAL A 247 -26.37 6.56 0.90
CA VAL A 247 -27.03 7.37 1.96
C VAL A 247 -26.94 8.86 1.65
N ILE A 248 -25.83 9.35 1.12
CA ILE A 248 -25.69 10.76 0.72
C ILE A 248 -26.61 11.11 -0.44
N GLU A 249 -26.82 10.20 -1.38
CA GLU A 249 -27.73 10.41 -2.51
C GLU A 249 -29.19 10.49 -2.03
N GLU A 250 -29.63 9.57 -1.18
CA GLU A 250 -30.95 9.60 -0.53
C GLU A 250 -31.17 10.92 0.25
N ILE A 251 -30.16 11.36 1.01
CA ILE A 251 -30.20 12.62 1.75
C ILE A 251 -30.33 13.82 0.79
N LYS A 252 -29.60 13.84 -0.30
CA LYS A 252 -29.68 14.94 -1.29
C LYS A 252 -31.05 15.01 -1.94
N GLU A 253 -31.63 13.88 -2.34
CA GLU A 253 -32.97 13.83 -2.91
C GLU A 253 -34.01 14.39 -1.95
N GLN A 254 -33.95 14.05 -0.66
CA GLN A 254 -34.83 14.57 0.35
C GLN A 254 -34.61 16.07 0.61
N ILE A 255 -33.38 16.56 0.56
CA ILE A 255 -33.04 17.98 0.71
C ILE A 255 -33.53 18.81 -0.49
N GLU A 256 -33.56 18.24 -1.69
CA GLU A 256 -34.12 18.93 -2.86
C GLU A 256 -35.62 19.23 -2.70
N LEU A 257 -36.36 18.43 -1.97
CA LEU A 257 -37.78 18.61 -1.66
C LEU A 257 -38.04 19.71 -0.63
N ILE A 258 -37.00 20.23 0.02
CA ILE A 258 -37.14 21.33 1.00
C ILE A 258 -37.41 22.65 0.25
N THR A 259 -38.59 23.24 0.47
CA THR A 259 -39.02 24.48 -0.16
C THR A 259 -39.25 25.63 0.84
N ASP A 260 -39.42 25.29 2.12
CA ASP A 260 -39.77 26.25 3.18
C ASP A 260 -39.19 25.83 4.57
N ALA A 261 -39.53 26.60 5.60
CA ALA A 261 -39.08 26.36 6.96
C ALA A 261 -39.70 25.10 7.59
N GLU A 262 -40.94 24.76 7.23
CA GLU A 262 -41.63 23.58 7.76
C GLU A 262 -41.00 22.31 7.23
N SER A 263 -40.83 22.20 5.92
CA SER A 263 -40.18 21.04 5.28
C SER A 263 -38.70 20.89 5.74
N ALA A 264 -37.98 21.99 5.97
CA ALA A 264 -36.64 21.96 6.52
C ALA A 264 -36.59 21.42 7.97
N ASN A 265 -37.51 21.85 8.83
CA ASN A 265 -37.60 21.36 10.21
C ASN A 265 -38.02 19.88 10.26
N ASN A 266 -38.94 19.48 9.41
CA ASN A 266 -39.36 18.08 9.28
C ASN A 266 -38.19 17.17 8.85
N PHE A 267 -37.37 17.62 7.89
CA PHE A 267 -36.16 16.90 7.49
C PHE A 267 -35.15 16.79 8.66
N ILE A 268 -34.92 17.87 9.41
CA ILE A 268 -34.02 17.87 10.56
C ILE A 268 -34.49 16.86 11.62
N ALA A 269 -35.82 16.80 11.88
CA ALA A 269 -36.37 15.85 12.84
C ALA A 269 -36.23 14.38 12.41
N GLN A 270 -36.12 14.13 11.10
CA GLN A 270 -35.99 12.79 10.53
C GLN A 270 -34.55 12.42 10.17
N ILE A 271 -33.59 13.32 10.37
CA ILE A 271 -32.18 13.10 9.95
C ILE A 271 -31.57 11.83 10.56
N ASP A 272 -31.99 11.48 11.77
CA ASP A 272 -31.52 10.28 12.48
C ASP A 272 -32.15 8.97 12.00
N ASN A 273 -33.14 9.03 11.11
CA ASN A 273 -33.79 7.84 10.52
C ASN A 273 -33.02 7.26 9.34
N PHE A 274 -32.05 8.00 8.79
CA PHE A 274 -31.17 7.49 7.74
C PHE A 274 -30.17 6.49 8.32
N GLU A 275 -29.82 5.45 7.55
CA GLU A 275 -28.77 4.50 7.91
C GLU A 275 -27.38 5.14 7.77
N HIS A 276 -27.03 6.02 8.67
CA HIS A 276 -25.79 6.78 8.59
C HIS A 276 -24.53 5.92 8.60
N VAL A 277 -23.61 6.24 7.68
CA VAL A 277 -22.29 5.60 7.57
C VAL A 277 -21.20 6.67 7.64
N GLY A 278 -20.19 6.46 8.46
CA GLY A 278 -19.06 7.38 8.61
C GLY A 278 -19.51 8.80 8.98
N SER A 279 -19.14 9.77 8.17
CA SER A 279 -19.50 11.21 8.37
C SER A 279 -20.81 11.63 7.69
N SER A 280 -21.65 10.71 7.21
CA SER A 280 -22.85 11.04 6.43
C SER A 280 -23.84 11.92 7.23
N LYS A 281 -23.97 11.72 8.55
CA LYS A 281 -24.80 12.58 9.39
C LYS A 281 -24.30 14.03 9.43
N GLN A 282 -22.99 14.21 9.54
CA GLN A 282 -22.37 15.56 9.52
C GLN A 282 -22.53 16.20 8.14
N MET A 283 -22.43 15.41 7.09
CA MET A 283 -22.65 15.88 5.72
C MET A 283 -24.13 16.29 5.51
N ALA A 284 -25.09 15.50 6.01
CA ALA A 284 -26.51 15.84 5.98
C ALA A 284 -26.78 17.18 6.67
N ALA A 285 -26.24 17.38 7.87
CA ALA A 285 -26.37 18.65 8.59
C ALA A 285 -25.77 19.83 7.80
N LYS A 286 -24.65 19.64 7.13
CA LYS A 286 -24.03 20.66 6.28
C LYS A 286 -24.89 20.96 5.04
N LEU A 287 -25.44 19.95 4.39
CA LEU A 287 -26.28 20.10 3.21
C LEU A 287 -27.58 20.82 3.53
N VAL A 288 -28.29 20.46 4.63
CA VAL A 288 -29.49 21.14 5.06
C VAL A 288 -29.22 22.58 5.47
N ALA A 289 -28.09 22.86 6.13
CA ALA A 289 -27.71 24.24 6.48
C ALA A 289 -27.45 25.09 5.24
N ASN A 290 -26.87 24.53 4.18
CA ASN A 290 -26.69 25.23 2.90
C ASN A 290 -28.03 25.48 2.20
N LYS A 291 -28.95 24.52 2.20
CA LYS A 291 -30.30 24.68 1.65
C LYS A 291 -31.09 25.74 2.42
N ALA A 292 -31.03 25.71 3.76
CA ALA A 292 -31.66 26.74 4.60
C ALA A 292 -31.16 28.16 4.28
N LYS A 293 -29.85 28.32 4.08
CA LYS A 293 -29.28 29.62 3.65
C LYS A 293 -29.79 30.04 2.29
N SER A 294 -29.92 29.16 1.32
CA SER A 294 -30.45 29.49 -0.02
C SER A 294 -31.90 29.91 0.03
N LEU A 295 -32.66 29.44 1.01
CA LEU A 295 -34.06 29.81 1.27
C LEU A 295 -34.21 30.98 2.24
N ASN A 296 -33.13 31.67 2.62
CA ASN A 296 -33.10 32.75 3.60
C ASN A 296 -33.70 32.38 4.97
N LEU A 297 -33.57 31.16 5.39
CA LEU A 297 -34.01 30.68 6.69
C LEU A 297 -32.92 30.91 7.75
N LYS A 298 -33.35 31.31 8.98
CA LYS A 298 -32.47 31.40 10.16
C LYS A 298 -33.09 30.66 11.34
N LEU A 299 -32.26 30.29 12.30
CA LEU A 299 -32.71 29.72 13.58
C LEU A 299 -33.42 30.81 14.40
N ASN A 300 -34.62 30.50 14.86
CA ASN A 300 -35.39 31.33 15.80
C ASN A 300 -34.98 31.01 17.25
N SER A 301 -35.64 31.68 18.22
CA SER A 301 -35.42 31.49 19.67
C SER A 301 -35.69 30.05 20.15
N GLU A 302 -36.50 29.27 19.45
CA GLU A 302 -36.80 27.87 19.72
C GLU A 302 -35.81 26.91 19.06
N LYS A 303 -34.74 27.45 18.43
CA LYS A 303 -33.74 26.68 17.61
C LYS A 303 -34.33 25.97 16.41
N LYS A 304 -35.48 26.44 15.89
CA LYS A 304 -36.09 26.01 14.64
C LYS A 304 -35.77 26.98 13.52
N LEU A 305 -35.72 26.49 12.27
CA LEU A 305 -35.54 27.31 11.09
C LEU A 305 -36.82 28.10 10.84
N SER A 306 -36.70 29.41 10.54
CA SER A 306 -37.78 30.29 10.18
C SER A 306 -37.31 31.31 9.13
N LEU A 307 -38.26 31.88 8.37
CA LEU A 307 -37.97 32.97 7.44
C LEU A 307 -37.45 34.20 8.20
N ILE A 308 -36.49 34.88 7.59
CA ILE A 308 -36.07 36.20 8.08
C ILE A 308 -37.18 37.18 7.76
N HIS A 309 -37.94 37.61 8.75
CA HIS A 309 -38.73 38.83 8.60
C HIS A 309 -37.76 40.02 8.59
N ILE A 310 -37.48 40.54 7.39
CA ILE A 310 -36.92 41.88 7.24
C ILE A 310 -38.09 42.79 7.68
N SER A 311 -38.08 43.28 8.93
CA SER A 311 -38.92 44.39 9.29
C SER A 311 -38.55 45.55 8.35
N GLU A 312 -39.50 45.98 7.51
CA GLU A 312 -39.34 47.24 6.75
C GLU A 312 -38.89 48.34 7.70
N PRO A 313 -37.90 49.16 7.30
CA PRO A 313 -37.53 50.32 8.10
C PRO A 313 -38.81 51.21 8.20
N THR A 314 -39.32 51.33 9.41
CA THR A 314 -40.41 52.26 9.73
C THR A 314 -40.04 53.60 9.15
N ARG A 315 -40.78 54.06 8.11
CA ARG A 315 -40.74 55.43 7.64
C ARG A 315 -41.13 56.31 8.84
N LEU A 316 -40.19 56.86 9.56
CA LEU A 316 -40.36 57.95 10.44
C LEU A 316 -40.86 59.15 9.59
N ALA A 317 -42.12 59.47 9.79
CA ALA A 317 -42.77 60.61 9.21
C ALA A 317 -41.98 61.89 9.53
N LEU A 318 -41.51 62.53 8.48
CA LEU A 318 -41.23 63.98 8.52
C LEU A 318 -42.55 64.68 8.63
N ILE A 319 -42.85 65.21 9.78
CA ILE A 319 -43.82 66.26 9.96
C ILE A 319 -43.16 67.40 10.69
N SER A 320 -43.18 68.59 9.97
CA SER A 320 -42.96 69.95 10.34
C SER A 320 -41.63 70.34 10.97
#